data_441493373813ebdb816528a0d191a75d
#
_entry.id   441493373813ebdb816528a0d191a75d
#
_cell.length_a   1.000
_cell.length_b   1.000
_cell.length_c   1.000
_cell.angle_alpha   90.00
_cell.angle_beta   90.00
_cell.angle_gamma   90.00
#
_symmetry.space_group_name_H-M   'P 1'
#
loop_
_entity.id
_entity.type
_entity.pdbx_description
1 polymer ?
#
loop_
_entity_poly.entity_id
_entity_poly.type
_entity_poly.pdbx_seq_one_letter_code
_entity_poly.pdbx_strand_id
1 'polypeptide(L)'
;LTSKLQYGAQPLRRRSTQAGPFLRRVVAAFCENPLAARCTLDCSITPAVETAILHADAALLTRALENVLQNAVRHNAGPIMLAFHADADETTLHLTIQDDGTGYPQSVLAVLNGEPEGESAPHILGLHVVEQIINAHGGSVQFVNRDPHGAKGMMQLPLAKDENEK
;
A
#
# COMPACT_ATOMS: atom_id res chain seq x y z
N LEU A 1 6.65 -15.00 -12.56
CA LEU A 1 6.80 -16.31 -11.98
C LEU A 1 7.69 -16.34 -10.78
N THR A 2 8.85 -15.73 -10.89
CA THR A 2 9.80 -15.68 -9.80
C THR A 2 9.19 -15.01 -8.57
N SER A 3 8.50 -13.90 -8.78
CA SER A 3 7.83 -13.21 -7.69
C SER A 3 6.71 -14.04 -7.10
N LYS A 4 5.96 -14.69 -7.96
CA LYS A 4 4.86 -15.55 -7.52
C LYS A 4 5.38 -16.72 -6.70
N LEU A 5 6.47 -17.33 -7.14
CA LEU A 5 7.11 -18.40 -6.40
C LEU A 5 7.61 -17.89 -5.05
N GLN A 6 8.18 -16.69 -5.04
CA GLN A 6 8.73 -16.11 -3.85
C GLN A 6 7.68 -15.89 -2.76
N TYR A 7 6.48 -15.45 -3.14
CA TYR A 7 5.42 -15.13 -2.18
C TYR A 7 4.33 -16.19 -2.12
N GLY A 8 4.07 -16.88 -3.24
CA GLY A 8 3.01 -17.88 -3.31
C GLY A 8 3.44 -19.24 -2.85
N ALA A 9 4.72 -19.60 -3.01
CA ALA A 9 5.23 -20.90 -2.60
C ALA A 9 5.52 -20.97 -1.10
N GLN A 10 5.77 -19.84 -0.46
CA GLN A 10 5.99 -19.79 0.97
C GLN A 10 4.73 -19.36 1.67
N PRO A 11 4.29 -20.10 2.69
CA PRO A 11 3.11 -19.67 3.43
C PRO A 11 3.38 -18.35 4.12
N LEU A 12 2.38 -17.48 4.12
CA LEU A 12 2.45 -16.25 4.88
C LEU A 12 2.48 -16.57 6.37
N ARG A 13 3.28 -15.84 7.09
CA ARG A 13 3.33 -15.96 8.55
C ARG A 13 2.29 -15.01 9.14
N ARG A 14 1.03 -15.37 8.99
CA ARG A 14 -0.06 -14.54 9.43
C ARG A 14 -0.22 -14.58 10.93
N ARG A 15 -0.44 -13.41 11.51
CA ARG A 15 -0.72 -13.26 12.93
C ARG A 15 -1.78 -12.19 13.11
N SER A 16 -2.51 -12.29 14.22
CA SER A 16 -3.45 -11.24 14.58
C SER A 16 -2.70 -9.95 14.82
N THR A 17 -3.06 -8.92 14.11
CA THR A 17 -2.36 -7.63 14.11
C THR A 17 -3.39 -6.53 14.28
N GLN A 18 -3.21 -5.68 15.28
CA GLN A 18 -4.06 -4.51 15.44
C GLN A 18 -3.72 -3.51 14.35
N ALA A 19 -4.72 -3.16 13.54
CA ALA A 19 -4.50 -2.35 12.35
C ALA A 19 -3.99 -0.94 12.68
N GLY A 20 -4.63 -0.27 13.63
CA GLY A 20 -4.24 1.10 13.98
C GLY A 20 -2.78 1.22 14.39
N PRO A 21 -2.35 0.53 15.45
CA PRO A 21 -0.94 0.58 15.86
C PRO A 21 0.03 0.14 14.77
N PHE A 22 -0.33 -0.89 13.99
CA PHE A 22 0.51 -1.34 12.90
C PHE A 22 0.73 -0.24 11.87
N LEU A 23 -0.35 0.40 11.43
CA LEU A 23 -0.25 1.45 10.41
C LEU A 23 0.52 2.67 10.92
N ARG A 24 0.34 3.02 12.19
CA ARG A 24 1.11 4.12 12.76
C ARG A 24 2.59 3.82 12.79
N ARG A 25 2.98 2.58 13.06
CA ARG A 25 4.40 2.18 13.03
C ARG A 25 4.97 2.30 11.63
N VAL A 26 4.20 1.90 10.62
CA VAL A 26 4.64 2.02 9.22
C VAL A 26 4.86 3.49 8.86
N VAL A 27 3.91 4.34 9.19
CA VAL A 27 4.01 5.77 8.88
C VAL A 27 5.18 6.40 9.64
N ALA A 28 5.34 6.07 10.92
CA ALA A 28 6.42 6.61 11.73
C ALA A 28 7.79 6.21 11.18
N ALA A 29 7.93 4.96 10.77
CA ALA A 29 9.18 4.49 10.18
C ALA A 29 9.48 5.21 8.86
N PHE A 30 8.46 5.43 8.05
CA PHE A 30 8.64 6.19 6.82
C PHE A 30 9.10 7.62 7.11
N CYS A 31 8.55 8.24 8.14
CA CYS A 31 8.93 9.62 8.50
C CYS A 31 10.39 9.73 8.94
N GLU A 32 11.00 8.63 9.35
CA GLU A 32 12.43 8.61 9.67
C GLU A 32 13.32 8.38 8.45
N ASN A 33 12.73 7.99 7.33
CA ASN A 33 13.47 7.79 6.09
C ASN A 33 13.89 9.16 5.53
N PRO A 34 15.12 9.31 5.00
CA PRO A 34 15.54 10.58 4.39
C PRO A 34 14.60 11.07 3.29
N LEU A 35 13.94 10.17 2.58
CA LEU A 35 12.97 10.56 1.56
C LEU A 35 11.82 11.38 2.13
N ALA A 36 11.45 11.15 3.38
CA ALA A 36 10.34 11.86 4.00
C ALA A 36 10.60 13.36 4.16
N ALA A 37 11.86 13.78 4.16
CA ALA A 37 12.19 15.20 4.23
C ALA A 37 11.64 15.99 3.05
N ARG A 38 11.34 15.33 1.94
CA ARG A 38 10.83 15.95 0.73
C ARG A 38 9.32 16.06 0.68
N CYS A 39 8.62 15.51 1.67
CA CYS A 39 7.17 15.51 1.64
C CYS A 39 6.57 16.04 2.93
N THR A 40 5.35 16.56 2.81
CA THR A 40 4.49 16.86 3.94
C THR A 40 3.45 15.75 4.00
N LEU A 41 3.39 15.04 5.12
CA LEU A 41 2.52 13.88 5.25
C LEU A 41 1.29 14.23 6.09
N ASP A 42 0.13 13.97 5.52
CA ASP A 42 -1.14 14.03 6.23
C ASP A 42 -1.58 12.59 6.51
N CYS A 43 -1.67 12.24 7.77
CA CYS A 43 -2.04 10.89 8.19
C CYS A 43 -3.38 10.92 8.91
N SER A 44 -4.33 10.14 8.44
CA SER A 44 -5.65 10.03 9.03
C SER A 44 -6.00 8.56 9.22
N ILE A 45 -6.19 8.16 10.46
CA ILE A 45 -6.58 6.80 10.83
C ILE A 45 -7.86 6.93 11.65
N THR A 46 -8.98 6.42 11.11
CA THR A 46 -10.27 6.59 11.77
C THR A 46 -10.38 5.69 13.00
N PRO A 47 -11.28 6.01 13.95
CA PRO A 47 -11.46 5.18 15.14
C PRO A 47 -11.80 3.72 14.83
N ALA A 48 -12.50 3.46 13.74
CA ALA A 48 -12.84 2.09 13.36
C ALA A 48 -11.58 1.24 13.10
N VAL A 49 -10.51 1.86 12.61
CA VAL A 49 -9.25 1.16 12.33
C VAL A 49 -8.52 0.81 13.62
N GLU A 50 -8.67 1.63 14.67
CA GLU A 50 -7.96 1.43 15.91
C GLU A 50 -8.24 0.07 16.55
N THR A 51 -9.46 -0.40 16.41
CA THR A 51 -9.88 -1.67 17.00
C THR A 51 -9.95 -2.81 15.98
N ALA A 52 -9.67 -2.52 14.72
CA ALA A 52 -9.74 -3.53 13.66
C ALA A 52 -8.54 -4.49 13.78
N ILE A 53 -8.79 -5.75 13.49
CA ILE A 53 -7.77 -6.79 13.56
C ILE A 53 -7.56 -7.35 12.17
N LEU A 54 -6.29 -7.36 11.74
CA LEU A 54 -5.87 -8.02 10.52
C LEU A 54 -5.26 -9.37 10.88
N HIS A 55 -5.48 -10.35 10.03
CA HIS A 55 -4.74 -11.61 10.10
C HIS A 55 -3.69 -11.56 9.00
N ALA A 56 -2.50 -11.08 9.35
CA ALA A 56 -1.57 -10.61 8.35
C ALA A 56 -0.12 -10.96 8.66
N ASP A 57 0.66 -11.01 7.59
CA ASP A 57 2.12 -11.05 7.70
C ASP A 57 2.61 -9.59 7.75
N ALA A 58 2.88 -9.13 8.96
CA ALA A 58 3.20 -7.72 9.18
C ALA A 58 4.44 -7.26 8.43
N ALA A 59 5.45 -8.13 8.33
CA ALA A 59 6.68 -7.76 7.61
C ALA A 59 6.42 -7.52 6.13
N LEU A 60 5.63 -8.39 5.50
CA LEU A 60 5.29 -8.24 4.09
C LEU A 60 4.39 -7.04 3.86
N LEU A 61 3.38 -6.83 4.71
CA LEU A 61 2.53 -5.65 4.56
C LEU A 61 3.31 -4.36 4.75
N THR A 62 4.24 -4.34 5.70
CA THR A 62 5.12 -3.18 5.88
C THR A 62 5.88 -2.89 4.60
N ARG A 63 6.45 -3.93 3.99
CA ARG A 63 7.18 -3.78 2.73
C ARG A 63 6.30 -3.20 1.63
N ALA A 64 5.07 -3.70 1.50
CA ALA A 64 4.15 -3.20 0.49
C ALA A 64 3.85 -1.72 0.69
N LEU A 65 3.52 -1.33 1.92
CA LEU A 65 3.17 0.05 2.22
C LEU A 65 4.37 0.98 2.05
N GLU A 66 5.55 0.55 2.48
CA GLU A 66 6.76 1.33 2.27
C GLU A 66 7.05 1.53 0.79
N ASN A 67 6.83 0.51 -0.03
CA ASN A 67 7.04 0.64 -1.47
C ASN A 67 6.14 1.73 -2.06
N VAL A 68 4.88 1.77 -1.64
CA VAL A 68 3.95 2.80 -2.15
C VAL A 68 4.38 4.19 -1.69
N LEU A 69 4.71 4.34 -0.41
CA LEU A 69 5.10 5.62 0.15
C LEU A 69 6.39 6.15 -0.48
N GLN A 70 7.41 5.29 -0.58
CA GLN A 70 8.69 5.69 -1.16
C GLN A 70 8.57 5.98 -2.65
N ASN A 71 7.74 5.21 -3.34
CA ASN A 71 7.52 5.41 -4.76
C ASN A 71 6.95 6.80 -5.04
N ALA A 72 6.00 7.23 -4.23
CA ALA A 72 5.41 8.56 -4.38
C ALA A 72 6.47 9.67 -4.29
N VAL A 73 7.42 9.54 -3.35
CA VAL A 73 8.45 10.56 -3.18
C VAL A 73 9.50 10.48 -4.29
N ARG A 74 9.94 9.26 -4.64
CA ARG A 74 11.02 9.08 -5.61
C ARG A 74 10.67 9.57 -7.01
N HIS A 75 9.40 9.54 -7.38
CA HIS A 75 8.97 9.92 -8.71
C HIS A 75 8.70 11.39 -8.88
N ASN A 76 8.89 12.17 -7.82
CA ASN A 76 8.66 13.60 -7.87
C ASN A 76 9.95 14.33 -7.54
N ALA A 77 10.32 15.28 -8.37
CA ALA A 77 11.58 16.00 -8.23
C ALA A 77 11.57 17.02 -7.10
N GLY A 78 10.40 17.55 -6.77
CA GLY A 78 10.25 18.60 -5.78
C GLY A 78 9.52 18.14 -4.55
N PRO A 79 9.22 19.08 -3.64
CA PRO A 79 8.39 18.78 -2.47
C PRO A 79 7.01 18.30 -2.90
N ILE A 80 6.46 17.33 -2.17
CA ILE A 80 5.12 16.83 -2.45
C ILE A 80 4.31 16.76 -1.16
N MET A 81 3.00 16.82 -1.32
CA MET A 81 2.07 16.49 -0.25
C MET A 81 1.61 15.06 -0.42
N LEU A 82 1.68 14.32 0.66
CA LEU A 82 1.37 12.91 0.68
C LEU A 82 0.29 12.68 1.73
N ALA A 83 -0.78 12.00 1.36
CA ALA A 83 -1.85 11.70 2.29
C ALA A 83 -1.98 10.19 2.46
N PHE A 84 -2.03 9.77 3.70
CA PHE A 84 -2.22 8.39 4.10
C PHE A 84 -3.51 8.32 4.89
N HIS A 85 -4.53 7.67 4.32
CA HIS A 85 -5.83 7.54 4.96
C HIS A 85 -6.17 6.09 5.18
N ALA A 86 -6.63 5.78 6.37
CA ALA A 86 -7.11 4.45 6.71
C ALA A 86 -8.49 4.54 7.31
N ASP A 87 -9.39 3.72 6.82
CA ASP A 87 -10.74 3.58 7.34
C ASP A 87 -11.11 2.10 7.34
N ALA A 88 -12.15 1.73 8.05
CA ALA A 88 -12.58 0.35 8.14
C ALA A 88 -14.09 0.27 8.31
N ASP A 89 -14.68 -0.71 7.63
CA ASP A 89 -16.03 -1.15 7.95
C ASP A 89 -15.93 -2.46 8.72
N GLU A 90 -17.02 -3.21 8.83
CA GLU A 90 -17.04 -4.43 9.64
C GLU A 90 -16.17 -5.54 9.07
N THR A 91 -15.91 -5.54 7.78
CA THR A 91 -15.23 -6.65 7.11
C THR A 91 -13.93 -6.27 6.42
N THR A 92 -13.69 -4.99 6.20
CA THR A 92 -12.62 -4.57 5.30
C THR A 92 -11.90 -3.34 5.82
N LEU A 93 -10.57 -3.38 5.75
CA LEU A 93 -9.71 -2.22 5.95
C LEU A 93 -9.48 -1.56 4.59
N HIS A 94 -9.73 -0.25 4.53
CA HIS A 94 -9.53 0.55 3.33
C HIS A 94 -8.37 1.50 3.56
N LEU A 95 -7.35 1.39 2.72
CA LEU A 95 -6.18 2.26 2.76
C LEU A 95 -6.10 3.07 1.48
N THR A 96 -5.80 4.34 1.60
CA THR A 96 -5.57 5.20 0.45
C THR A 96 -4.27 5.97 0.69
N ILE A 97 -3.36 5.89 -0.26
CA ILE A 97 -2.12 6.65 -0.25
C ILE A 97 -2.10 7.45 -1.53
N GLN A 98 -2.09 8.78 -1.40
CA GLN A 98 -2.15 9.65 -2.56
C GLN A 98 -1.18 10.82 -2.43
N ASP A 99 -0.75 11.33 -3.56
CA ASP A 99 0.15 12.48 -3.61
C ASP A 99 -0.38 13.52 -4.61
N ASP A 100 0.23 14.70 -4.58
CA ASP A 100 -0.11 15.80 -5.46
C ASP A 100 0.96 16.00 -6.55
N GLY A 101 1.72 14.97 -6.86
CA GLY A 101 2.78 15.01 -7.86
C GLY A 101 2.27 14.90 -9.30
N THR A 102 3.12 14.38 -10.17
CA THR A 102 2.80 14.26 -11.60
C THR A 102 1.92 13.07 -11.93
N GLY A 103 1.75 12.14 -11.01
CA GLY A 103 1.01 10.91 -11.25
C GLY A 103 1.85 9.81 -11.88
N TYR A 104 1.23 8.68 -12.11
CA TYR A 104 1.90 7.56 -12.77
C TYR A 104 1.95 7.81 -14.28
N PRO A 105 3.09 7.49 -14.95
CA PRO A 105 3.11 7.46 -16.40
C PRO A 105 2.06 6.50 -16.95
N GLN A 106 1.52 6.82 -18.11
CA GLN A 106 0.51 5.96 -18.74
C GLN A 106 1.04 4.55 -19.00
N SER A 107 2.32 4.43 -19.36
CA SER A 107 2.94 3.13 -19.57
C SER A 107 2.93 2.28 -18.31
N VAL A 108 3.09 2.90 -17.13
CA VAL A 108 3.05 2.20 -15.86
C VAL A 108 1.63 1.73 -15.56
N LEU A 109 0.65 2.62 -15.72
CA LEU A 109 -0.76 2.27 -15.47
C LEU A 109 -1.23 1.16 -16.41
N ALA A 110 -0.80 1.18 -17.66
CA ALA A 110 -1.17 0.17 -18.62
C ALA A 110 -0.68 -1.22 -18.18
N VAL A 111 0.56 -1.31 -17.73
CA VAL A 111 1.11 -2.58 -17.25
C VAL A 111 0.40 -3.05 -15.99
N LEU A 112 0.13 -2.15 -15.07
CA LEU A 112 -0.60 -2.49 -13.84
C LEU A 112 -2.03 -2.94 -14.13
N ASN A 113 -2.60 -2.51 -15.24
CA ASN A 113 -3.94 -2.90 -15.67
C ASN A 113 -3.94 -4.11 -16.60
N GLY A 114 -2.82 -4.83 -16.69
CA GLY A 114 -2.75 -6.11 -17.36
C GLY A 114 -2.12 -6.13 -18.75
N GLU A 115 -1.65 -4.99 -19.24
CA GLU A 115 -0.97 -4.99 -20.54
C GLU A 115 0.44 -5.54 -20.41
N PRO A 116 1.00 -6.14 -21.48
CA PRO A 116 2.34 -6.68 -21.41
C PRO A 116 3.36 -5.59 -21.10
N GLU A 117 4.37 -5.96 -20.32
CA GLU A 117 5.47 -5.05 -20.07
C GLU A 117 6.23 -4.82 -21.36
N GLY A 118 6.45 -3.54 -21.68
CA GLY A 118 7.42 -3.17 -22.66
C GLY A 118 8.77 -3.01 -21.97
N GLU A 119 9.41 -1.87 -22.16
CA GLU A 119 10.62 -1.55 -21.43
C GLU A 119 10.21 -1.14 -20.01
N SER A 120 10.34 -2.06 -19.07
CA SER A 120 9.87 -1.81 -17.72
C SER A 120 10.78 -0.80 -17.01
N ALA A 121 10.17 0.22 -16.45
CA ALA A 121 10.84 1.08 -15.51
C ALA A 121 10.98 0.34 -14.17
N PRO A 122 12.07 0.56 -13.42
CA PRO A 122 12.28 -0.16 -12.14
C PRO A 122 11.16 0.01 -11.15
N HIS A 123 10.45 1.14 -11.16
CA HIS A 123 9.37 1.39 -10.21
C HIS A 123 8.15 0.52 -10.46
N ILE A 124 7.96 -0.02 -11.67
CA ILE A 124 6.86 -0.96 -11.94
C ILE A 124 7.02 -2.19 -11.09
N LEU A 125 8.24 -2.68 -10.95
CA LEU A 125 8.50 -3.87 -10.16
C LEU A 125 8.07 -3.69 -8.71
N GLY A 126 8.34 -2.52 -8.13
CA GLY A 126 7.91 -2.23 -6.77
C GLY A 126 6.40 -2.27 -6.60
N LEU A 127 5.66 -1.74 -7.59
CA LEU A 127 4.21 -1.75 -7.54
C LEU A 127 3.64 -3.14 -7.76
N HIS A 128 4.27 -3.97 -8.60
CA HIS A 128 3.86 -5.36 -8.75
C HIS A 128 4.04 -6.14 -7.45
N VAL A 129 5.12 -5.87 -6.73
CA VAL A 129 5.33 -6.51 -5.42
C VAL A 129 4.20 -6.13 -4.46
N VAL A 130 3.76 -4.87 -4.49
CA VAL A 130 2.62 -4.43 -3.68
C VAL A 130 1.38 -5.24 -4.04
N GLU A 131 1.07 -5.37 -5.33
CA GLU A 131 -0.08 -6.14 -5.78
C GLU A 131 -0.02 -7.57 -5.28
N GLN A 132 1.14 -8.21 -5.41
CA GLN A 132 1.32 -9.59 -4.99
C GLN A 132 1.11 -9.78 -3.50
N ILE A 133 1.66 -8.88 -2.70
CA ILE A 133 1.53 -8.96 -1.24
C ILE A 133 0.07 -8.76 -0.82
N ILE A 134 -0.59 -7.74 -1.35
CA ILE A 134 -1.98 -7.46 -1.01
C ILE A 134 -2.88 -8.61 -1.45
N ASN A 135 -2.68 -9.11 -2.67
CA ASN A 135 -3.47 -10.24 -3.17
C ASN A 135 -3.25 -11.50 -2.34
N ALA A 136 -2.02 -11.75 -1.90
CA ALA A 136 -1.72 -12.90 -1.05
C ALA A 136 -2.43 -12.84 0.30
N HIS A 137 -2.80 -11.64 0.73
CA HIS A 137 -3.60 -11.44 1.95
C HIS A 137 -5.10 -11.47 1.70
N GLY A 138 -5.52 -11.80 0.49
CA GLY A 138 -6.93 -11.84 0.13
C GLY A 138 -7.52 -10.48 -0.19
N GLY A 139 -6.68 -9.48 -0.34
CA GLY A 139 -7.11 -8.12 -0.63
C GLY A 139 -6.96 -7.75 -2.09
N SER A 140 -7.13 -6.47 -2.36
CA SER A 140 -6.99 -5.93 -3.71
C SER A 140 -6.34 -4.55 -3.64
N VAL A 141 -5.71 -4.16 -4.74
CA VAL A 141 -5.12 -2.83 -4.85
C VAL A 141 -5.37 -2.29 -6.24
N GLN A 142 -5.57 -0.98 -6.33
CA GLN A 142 -5.74 -0.29 -7.60
C GLN A 142 -4.92 0.98 -7.57
N PHE A 143 -4.18 1.22 -8.66
CA PHE A 143 -3.40 2.44 -8.83
C PHE A 143 -4.02 3.29 -9.92
N VAL A 144 -4.28 4.55 -9.61
CA VAL A 144 -4.90 5.48 -10.55
C VAL A 144 -4.23 6.83 -10.43
N ASN A 145 -4.45 7.68 -11.43
CA ASN A 145 -4.08 9.08 -11.33
C ASN A 145 -5.26 9.89 -10.81
N ARG A 146 -4.92 10.93 -10.06
CA ARG A 146 -5.90 11.87 -9.53
C ARG A 146 -6.15 12.99 -10.54
N ASP A 147 -7.30 13.59 -10.46
CA ASP A 147 -7.66 14.77 -11.23
C ASP A 147 -7.57 15.97 -10.27
N PRO A 148 -6.86 17.05 -10.62
CA PRO A 148 -6.18 17.33 -11.90
C PRO A 148 -4.80 16.70 -12.03
N HIS A 149 -4.14 16.30 -10.95
CA HIS A 149 -2.84 15.63 -10.99
C HIS A 149 -2.57 14.90 -9.70
N GLY A 150 -1.62 13.98 -9.75
CA GLY A 150 -1.20 13.18 -8.61
C GLY A 150 -1.49 11.71 -8.82
N ALA A 151 -0.90 10.89 -7.96
CA ALA A 151 -1.07 9.44 -7.97
C ALA A 151 -1.88 9.01 -6.75
N LYS A 152 -2.59 7.89 -6.89
CA LYS A 152 -3.42 7.36 -5.81
C LYS A 152 -3.39 5.84 -5.84
N GLY A 153 -3.02 5.24 -4.72
CA GLY A 153 -3.13 3.80 -4.51
C GLY A 153 -4.24 3.52 -3.52
N MET A 154 -5.17 2.66 -3.90
CA MET A 154 -6.28 2.25 -3.05
C MET A 154 -6.16 0.78 -2.75
N MET A 155 -6.12 0.43 -1.47
CA MET A 155 -5.95 -0.95 -1.03
C MET A 155 -7.09 -1.36 -0.13
N GLN A 156 -7.51 -2.62 -0.28
CA GLN A 156 -8.52 -3.21 0.56
C GLN A 156 -7.98 -4.51 1.11
N LEU A 157 -8.10 -4.69 2.43
CA LEU A 157 -7.65 -5.90 3.10
C LEU A 157 -8.78 -6.44 3.95
N PRO A 158 -9.05 -7.76 3.87
CA PRO A 158 -10.08 -8.34 4.72
C PRO A 158 -9.65 -8.30 6.18
N LEU A 159 -10.58 -7.95 7.04
CA LEU A 159 -10.36 -7.99 8.48
C LEU A 159 -10.55 -9.40 8.99
N ALA A 160 -9.89 -9.72 10.11
CA ALA A 160 -10.09 -11.00 10.77
C ALA A 160 -11.51 -11.08 11.28
N LYS A 161 -12.07 -12.29 11.20
CA LYS A 161 -13.41 -12.53 11.74
C LYS A 161 -13.35 -12.51 13.26
N ASP A 162 -14.45 -12.08 13.87
CA ASP A 162 -14.61 -12.17 15.30
C ASP A 162 -14.51 -13.64 15.70
N GLU A 163 -13.79 -13.91 16.78
CA GLU A 163 -13.65 -15.29 17.27
C GLU A 163 -14.97 -15.95 17.58
N ASN A 164 -15.96 -15.16 17.95
CA ASN A 164 -17.29 -15.67 18.28
C ASN A 164 -18.05 -16.15 17.05
N GLU A 165 -17.55 -15.88 15.85
CA GLU A 165 -18.18 -16.28 14.60
C GLU A 165 -17.67 -17.61 14.06
N LYS A 166 -16.76 -18.23 14.78
CA LYS A 166 -16.20 -19.51 14.34
C LYS A 166 -17.18 -20.65 14.49
#